data_4a3617c2453aa790fae61affaf303a72
#
_entry.id   4a3617c2453aa790fae61affaf303a72
#
_cell.length_a   1.000
_cell.length_b   1.000
_cell.length_c   1.000
_cell.angle_alpha   90.00
_cell.angle_beta   90.00
_cell.angle_gamma   90.00
#
_symmetry.space_group_name_H-M   'P 1'
#
loop_
_entity.id
_entity.type
_entity.pdbx_description
1 polymer ?
#
loop_
_entity_poly.entity_id
_entity_poly.type
_entity_poly.pdbx_seq_one_letter_code
_entity_poly.pdbx_strand_id
1 'polypeptide(L)'
;VLPGSPPTVNTVWKHRVAQARGGYFVATFKNPAALPWIEAAIWAFRETALHRKITAAQRDDPDFLLLIGVEWQRKDRRRRDSDNILKVLGDVIQTVSEIDDSRFEWQTSRVYAKPEWVRVRVWPHRPTETAQPGDSGAQGKPMSEEAS
;
A
#
# COMPACT_ATOMS: atom_id res chain seq x y z
N VAL A 1 -5.77 -14.36 2.11
CA VAL A 1 -6.88 -13.88 1.26
C VAL A 1 -7.99 -13.37 2.16
N LEU A 2 -8.46 -12.16 1.90
CA LEU A 2 -9.55 -11.53 2.63
C LEU A 2 -10.86 -11.65 1.83
N PRO A 3 -11.98 -12.00 2.44
CA PRO A 3 -13.24 -12.15 1.75
C PRO A 3 -13.87 -10.79 1.43
N GLY A 4 -14.58 -10.73 0.30
CA GLY A 4 -15.32 -9.54 -0.13
C GLY A 4 -14.44 -8.39 -0.62
N SER A 5 -15.07 -7.26 -0.86
CA SER A 5 -14.40 -6.02 -1.26
C SER A 5 -13.97 -5.23 -0.04
N PRO A 6 -12.75 -4.69 0.00
CA PRO A 6 -12.35 -3.75 1.03
C PRO A 6 -13.30 -2.54 1.07
N PRO A 7 -13.61 -2.00 2.24
CA PRO A 7 -14.29 -0.72 2.31
C PRO A 7 -13.40 0.38 1.73
N THR A 8 -13.99 1.40 1.15
CA THR A 8 -13.25 2.59 0.71
C THR A 8 -13.07 3.56 1.87
N VAL A 9 -12.09 4.47 1.79
CA VAL A 9 -11.92 5.55 2.79
C VAL A 9 -13.23 6.29 3.04
N ASN A 10 -13.98 6.61 1.99
CA ASN A 10 -15.27 7.29 2.10
C ASN A 10 -16.36 6.44 2.79
N THR A 11 -16.20 5.12 2.79
CA THR A 11 -17.09 4.21 3.51
C THR A 11 -16.67 4.04 4.97
N VAL A 12 -15.35 4.06 5.23
CA VAL A 12 -14.78 3.92 6.58
C VAL A 12 -15.06 5.15 7.43
N TRP A 13 -14.93 6.33 6.87
CA TRP A 13 -15.13 7.58 7.59
C TRP A 13 -16.49 8.19 7.30
N LYS A 14 -17.19 8.56 8.35
CA LYS A 14 -18.47 9.29 8.31
C LYS A 14 -18.32 10.64 8.95
N HIS A 15 -19.03 11.60 8.41
CA HIS A 15 -19.12 12.95 8.95
C HIS A 15 -20.54 13.25 9.39
N ARG A 16 -20.70 13.86 10.54
CA ARG A 16 -21.99 14.31 11.05
C ARG A 16 -21.84 15.72 11.59
N VAL A 17 -22.76 16.58 11.19
CA VAL A 17 -22.88 17.89 11.82
C VAL A 17 -23.48 17.68 13.21
N ALA A 18 -22.79 18.14 14.23
CA ALA A 18 -23.22 18.11 15.61
C ALA A 18 -23.30 19.53 16.18
N GLN A 19 -24.21 19.74 17.12
CA GLN A 19 -24.39 21.02 17.80
C GLN A 19 -23.75 20.94 19.19
N ALA A 20 -23.00 21.99 19.54
CA ALA A 20 -22.47 22.19 20.89
C ALA A 20 -22.78 23.61 21.37
N ARG A 21 -22.44 23.91 22.65
CA ARG A 21 -22.62 25.21 23.25
C ARG A 21 -21.86 26.32 22.54
N GLY A 22 -21.98 26.69 21.44
CA GLY A 22 -21.21 27.72 20.70
C GLY A 22 -21.34 27.63 19.21
N GLY A 23 -22.07 26.63 18.69
CA GLY A 23 -22.30 26.49 17.26
C GLY A 23 -22.32 25.04 16.77
N TYR A 24 -22.18 24.94 15.47
CA TYR A 24 -22.12 23.63 14.78
C TYR A 24 -20.69 23.26 14.49
N PHE A 25 -20.36 21.98 14.62
CA PHE A 25 -19.08 21.40 14.21
C PHE A 25 -19.29 20.10 13.42
N VAL A 26 -18.31 19.72 12.64
CA VAL A 26 -18.32 18.46 11.92
C VAL A 26 -17.59 17.40 12.76
N ALA A 27 -18.34 16.42 13.24
CA ALA A 27 -17.77 15.25 13.90
C ALA A 27 -17.44 14.18 12.85
N THR A 28 -16.20 13.69 12.89
CA THR A 28 -15.74 12.58 12.05
C THR A 28 -15.63 11.33 12.91
N PHE A 29 -16.18 10.22 12.44
CA PHE A 29 -16.16 8.94 13.15
C PHE A 29 -16.05 7.76 12.17
N LYS A 30 -15.56 6.62 12.67
CA LYS A 30 -15.51 5.39 11.88
C LYS A 30 -16.91 4.80 11.71
N ASN A 31 -17.23 4.43 10.47
CA ASN A 31 -18.49 3.77 10.15
C ASN A 31 -18.52 2.35 10.73
N PRO A 32 -19.47 2.01 11.62
CA PRO A 32 -19.56 0.68 12.19
C PRO A 32 -19.67 -0.45 11.15
N ALA A 33 -20.28 -0.17 10.00
CA ALA A 33 -20.39 -1.15 8.92
C ALA A 33 -19.06 -1.55 8.27
N ALA A 34 -18.01 -0.75 8.41
CA ALA A 34 -16.67 -1.05 7.88
C ALA A 34 -15.80 -1.82 8.89
N LEU A 35 -16.11 -1.75 10.17
CA LEU A 35 -15.29 -2.33 11.24
C LEU A 35 -15.11 -3.85 11.12
N PRO A 36 -16.14 -4.66 10.83
CA PRO A 36 -15.97 -6.11 10.75
C PRO A 36 -14.94 -6.53 9.68
N TRP A 37 -14.90 -5.83 8.55
CA TRP A 37 -13.90 -6.12 7.52
C TRP A 37 -12.48 -5.74 7.98
N ILE A 38 -12.33 -4.57 8.61
CA ILE A 38 -11.05 -4.07 9.12
C ILE A 38 -10.51 -5.02 10.20
N GLU A 39 -11.35 -5.45 11.13
CA GLU A 39 -10.99 -6.38 12.20
C GLU A 39 -10.58 -7.74 11.63
N ALA A 40 -11.35 -8.28 10.69
CA ALA A 40 -11.01 -9.52 10.01
C ALA A 40 -9.67 -9.43 9.26
N ALA A 41 -9.38 -8.30 8.64
CA ALA A 41 -8.11 -8.06 7.96
C ALA A 41 -6.95 -8.00 8.96
N ILE A 42 -7.09 -7.28 10.07
CA ILE A 42 -6.08 -7.22 11.14
C ILE A 42 -5.79 -8.62 11.68
N TRP A 43 -6.82 -9.40 11.96
CA TRP A 43 -6.69 -10.79 12.42
C TRP A 43 -5.94 -11.65 11.42
N ALA A 44 -6.35 -11.59 10.15
CA ALA A 44 -5.71 -12.37 9.09
C ALA A 44 -4.21 -12.05 8.93
N PHE A 45 -3.82 -10.79 9.12
CA PHE A 45 -2.39 -10.42 9.11
C PHE A 45 -1.65 -10.89 10.37
N ARG A 46 -2.27 -10.83 11.54
CA ARG A 46 -1.67 -11.29 12.81
C ARG A 46 -1.41 -12.80 12.82
N GLU A 47 -2.25 -13.59 12.18
CA GLU A 47 -2.06 -15.03 11.98
C GLU A 47 -0.85 -15.36 11.09
N THR A 48 -0.35 -14.38 10.33
CA THR A 48 0.84 -14.58 9.49
C THR A 48 2.13 -14.37 10.30
N ALA A 49 3.23 -14.89 9.79
CA ALA A 49 4.56 -14.61 10.36
C ALA A 49 5.09 -13.20 10.01
N LEU A 50 4.21 -12.27 9.59
CA LEU A 50 4.60 -10.96 9.08
C LEU A 50 5.41 -10.17 10.11
N HIS A 51 4.93 -10.08 11.35
CA HIS A 51 5.62 -9.34 12.41
C HIS A 51 7.06 -9.85 12.63
N ARG A 52 7.27 -11.17 12.68
CA ARG A 52 8.61 -11.75 12.83
C ARG A 52 9.52 -11.43 11.65
N LYS A 53 8.99 -11.46 10.43
CA LYS A 53 9.75 -11.11 9.21
C LYS A 53 10.15 -9.64 9.21
N ILE A 54 9.24 -8.75 9.62
CA ILE A 54 9.51 -7.32 9.73
C ILE A 54 10.56 -7.05 10.79
N THR A 55 10.46 -7.64 11.98
CA THR A 55 11.44 -7.47 13.06
C THR A 55 12.83 -7.93 12.64
N ALA A 56 12.93 -9.04 11.91
CA ALA A 56 14.19 -9.52 11.35
C ALA A 56 14.74 -8.54 10.32
N ALA A 57 13.92 -8.10 9.36
CA ALA A 57 14.33 -7.16 8.33
C ALA A 57 14.77 -5.80 8.91
N GLN A 58 14.07 -5.30 9.91
CA GLN A 58 14.38 -4.04 10.59
C GLN A 58 15.72 -4.09 11.34
N ARG A 59 16.09 -5.26 11.86
CA ARG A 59 17.39 -5.48 12.48
C ARG A 59 18.52 -5.46 11.46
N ASP A 60 18.28 -6.09 10.29
CA ASP A 60 19.28 -6.27 9.25
C ASP A 60 19.45 -5.00 8.39
N ASP A 61 18.38 -4.24 8.23
CA ASP A 61 18.34 -3.04 7.40
C ASP A 61 17.26 -2.07 7.93
N PRO A 62 17.63 -1.04 8.70
CA PRO A 62 16.65 -0.08 9.22
C PRO A 62 15.92 0.72 8.13
N ASP A 63 16.47 0.78 6.91
CA ASP A 63 15.90 1.53 5.79
C ASP A 63 15.13 0.63 4.79
N PHE A 64 14.86 -0.63 5.15
CA PHE A 64 14.06 -1.53 4.31
C PHE A 64 12.67 -0.94 3.98
N LEU A 65 12.14 -1.31 2.85
CA LEU A 65 10.78 -1.01 2.44
C LEU A 65 9.86 -2.23 2.62
N LEU A 66 8.56 -2.00 2.70
CA LEU A 66 7.56 -3.05 2.61
C LEU A 66 6.96 -3.06 1.21
N LEU A 67 7.25 -4.09 0.45
CA LEU A 67 6.57 -4.31 -0.81
C LEU A 67 5.22 -4.99 -0.57
N ILE A 68 4.15 -4.34 -1.02
CA ILE A 68 2.77 -4.76 -0.79
C ILE A 68 2.11 -5.09 -2.12
N GLY A 69 2.00 -6.39 -2.38
CA GLY A 69 1.28 -6.90 -3.54
C GLY A 69 -0.21 -7.05 -3.23
N VAL A 70 -1.07 -6.38 -3.99
CA VAL A 70 -2.52 -6.47 -3.87
C VAL A 70 -3.10 -7.02 -5.16
N GLU A 71 -3.72 -8.18 -5.08
CA GLU A 71 -4.52 -8.76 -6.14
C GLU A 71 -5.98 -8.68 -5.72
N TRP A 72 -6.77 -7.96 -6.49
CA TRP A 72 -8.15 -7.72 -6.19
C TRP A 72 -9.07 -8.36 -7.23
N GLN A 73 -9.81 -9.39 -6.80
CA GLN A 73 -10.86 -10.01 -7.61
C GLN A 73 -12.18 -9.28 -7.39
N ARG A 74 -12.67 -8.67 -8.46
CA ARG A 74 -13.89 -7.85 -8.46
C ARG A 74 -14.99 -8.56 -9.23
N LYS A 75 -16.24 -8.42 -8.74
CA LYS A 75 -17.41 -8.98 -9.39
C LYS A 75 -17.82 -8.24 -10.68
N ASP A 76 -17.41 -6.99 -10.83
CA ASP A 76 -17.78 -6.13 -11.95
C ASP A 76 -16.65 -5.21 -12.38
N ARG A 77 -16.82 -4.57 -13.55
CA ARG A 77 -15.86 -3.62 -14.12
C ARG A 77 -16.14 -2.16 -13.76
N ARG A 78 -17.05 -1.86 -12.81
CA ARG A 78 -17.35 -0.50 -12.43
C ARG A 78 -16.09 0.21 -11.97
N ARG A 79 -15.93 1.46 -12.43
CA ARG A 79 -14.80 2.28 -12.00
C ARG A 79 -14.93 2.53 -10.49
N ARG A 80 -13.97 2.06 -9.75
CA ARG A 80 -13.83 2.34 -8.31
C ARG A 80 -12.45 2.93 -8.11
N ASP A 81 -12.39 3.89 -7.22
CA ASP A 81 -11.14 4.52 -6.84
C ASP A 81 -10.28 3.52 -6.06
N SER A 82 -9.21 3.06 -6.73
CA SER A 82 -8.28 2.09 -6.14
C SER A 82 -7.51 2.68 -4.98
N ASP A 83 -7.18 3.96 -5.05
CA ASP A 83 -6.37 4.65 -4.04
C ASP A 83 -7.09 4.68 -2.70
N ASN A 84 -8.41 4.84 -2.72
CA ASN A 84 -9.23 4.81 -1.50
C ASN A 84 -9.26 3.45 -0.81
N ILE A 85 -9.05 2.37 -1.55
CA ILE A 85 -8.95 1.01 -1.00
C ILE A 85 -7.55 0.75 -0.47
N LEU A 86 -6.52 1.18 -1.21
CA LEU A 86 -5.13 1.04 -0.79
C LEU A 86 -4.86 1.79 0.53
N LYS A 87 -5.49 2.95 0.74
CA LYS A 87 -5.40 3.66 2.03
C LYS A 87 -5.94 2.82 3.19
N VAL A 88 -7.10 2.18 3.03
CA VAL A 88 -7.65 1.32 4.10
C VAL A 88 -6.77 0.11 4.36
N LEU A 89 -6.21 -0.49 3.32
CA LEU A 89 -5.24 -1.58 3.46
C LEU A 89 -3.95 -1.10 4.12
N GLY A 90 -3.47 0.09 3.77
CA GLY A 90 -2.32 0.73 4.38
C GLY A 90 -2.50 0.92 5.89
N ASP A 91 -3.64 1.48 6.31
CA ASP A 91 -3.98 1.65 7.73
C ASP A 91 -3.97 0.32 8.50
N VAL A 92 -4.50 -0.74 7.88
CA VAL A 92 -4.49 -2.09 8.47
C VAL A 92 -3.07 -2.63 8.58
N ILE A 93 -2.27 -2.53 7.52
CA ILE A 93 -0.90 -3.03 7.50
C ILE A 93 -0.04 -2.24 8.49
N GLN A 94 -0.16 -0.92 8.54
CA GLN A 94 0.52 -0.07 9.52
C GLN A 94 0.16 -0.46 10.95
N THR A 95 -1.13 -0.71 11.23
CA THR A 95 -1.60 -1.15 12.56
C THR A 95 -0.96 -2.48 12.99
N VAL A 96 -0.73 -3.40 12.06
CA VAL A 96 -0.17 -4.74 12.38
C VAL A 96 1.35 -4.74 12.37
N SER A 97 1.96 -3.97 11.47
CA SER A 97 3.41 -3.96 11.26
C SER A 97 4.15 -2.94 12.09
N GLU A 98 3.46 -1.88 12.56
CA GLU A 98 4.02 -0.71 13.22
C GLU A 98 5.03 0.06 12.33
N ILE A 99 4.96 -0.16 11.02
CA ILE A 99 5.80 0.54 10.03
C ILE A 99 4.98 1.66 9.39
N ASP A 100 5.58 2.84 9.28
CA ASP A 100 4.99 4.00 8.63
C ASP A 100 4.69 3.75 7.15
N ASP A 101 3.58 4.25 6.65
CA ASP A 101 3.11 4.03 5.27
C ASP A 101 4.01 4.68 4.21
N SER A 102 4.85 5.65 4.59
CA SER A 102 5.89 6.22 3.71
C SER A 102 6.92 5.19 3.26
N ARG A 103 6.97 4.03 3.93
CA ARG A 103 7.85 2.91 3.62
C ARG A 103 7.16 1.80 2.81
N PHE A 104 5.96 2.05 2.29
CA PHE A 104 5.19 1.09 1.52
C PHE A 104 5.37 1.29 0.02
N GLU A 105 5.74 0.23 -0.66
CA GLU A 105 5.71 0.14 -2.12
C GLU A 105 4.54 -0.75 -2.56
N TRP A 106 3.73 -0.26 -3.49
CA TRP A 106 2.52 -0.93 -3.91
C TRP A 106 2.62 -1.56 -5.29
N GLN A 107 2.26 -2.83 -5.37
CA GLN A 107 2.02 -3.53 -6.63
C GLN A 107 0.58 -4.00 -6.67
N THR A 108 -0.20 -3.55 -7.65
CA THR A 108 -1.62 -3.86 -7.75
C THR A 108 -1.95 -4.60 -9.03
N SER A 109 -2.79 -5.61 -8.92
CA SER A 109 -3.39 -6.31 -10.04
C SER A 109 -4.90 -6.48 -9.85
N ARG A 110 -5.65 -6.59 -10.94
CA ARG A 110 -7.11 -6.70 -10.91
C ARG A 110 -7.55 -7.90 -11.73
N VAL A 111 -8.44 -8.68 -11.15
CA VAL A 111 -9.11 -9.81 -11.82
C VAL A 111 -10.61 -9.57 -11.75
N TYR A 112 -11.35 -9.94 -12.79
CA TYR A 112 -12.80 -9.79 -12.83
C TYR A 112 -13.45 -11.17 -12.82
N ALA A 113 -13.87 -11.58 -11.63
CA ALA A 113 -14.56 -12.85 -11.40
C ALA A 113 -15.35 -12.81 -10.10
N LYS A 114 -16.14 -13.84 -9.82
CA LYS A 114 -16.83 -14.06 -8.54
C LYS A 114 -16.25 -15.30 -7.87
N PRO A 115 -16.23 -15.35 -6.54
CA PRO A 115 -16.60 -14.31 -5.57
C PRO A 115 -15.60 -13.15 -5.48
N GLU A 116 -16.00 -12.02 -4.87
CA GLU A 116 -15.08 -10.94 -4.56
C GLU A 116 -14.12 -11.35 -3.45
N TRP A 117 -12.83 -11.06 -3.64
CA TRP A 117 -11.81 -11.22 -2.61
C TRP A 117 -10.63 -10.30 -2.87
N VAL A 118 -9.83 -10.11 -1.83
CA VAL A 118 -8.54 -9.42 -1.92
C VAL A 118 -7.46 -10.34 -1.41
N ARG A 119 -6.43 -10.55 -2.21
CA ARG A 119 -5.19 -11.18 -1.78
C ARG A 119 -4.15 -10.11 -1.56
N VAL A 120 -3.62 -10.06 -0.34
CA VAL A 120 -2.54 -9.15 0.02
C VAL A 120 -1.32 -9.99 0.38
N ARG A 121 -0.19 -9.60 -0.17
CA ARG A 121 1.12 -10.16 0.15
C ARG A 121 1.99 -9.02 0.64
N VAL A 122 2.67 -9.21 1.75
CA VAL A 122 3.56 -8.21 2.34
C VAL A 122 4.88 -8.87 2.64
N TRP A 123 5.96 -8.24 2.17
CA TRP A 123 7.32 -8.71 2.46
C TRP A 123 8.32 -7.57 2.52
N PRO A 124 9.35 -7.68 3.37
CA PRO A 124 10.45 -6.74 3.38
C PRO A 124 11.20 -6.74 2.05
N HIS A 125 11.55 -5.57 1.58
CA HIS A 125 12.26 -5.38 0.33
C HIS A 125 13.36 -4.34 0.51
N ARG A 126 14.51 -4.57 -0.11
CA ARG A 126 15.53 -3.54 -0.25
C ARG A 126 15.31 -2.78 -1.55
N PRO A 127 15.28 -1.44 -1.53
CA PRO A 127 15.28 -0.70 -2.77
C PRO A 127 16.51 -1.12 -3.58
N THR A 128 16.28 -1.61 -4.80
CA THR A 128 17.39 -1.84 -5.71
C THR A 128 17.91 -0.46 -6.07
N GLU A 129 19.14 -0.14 -5.68
CA GLU A 129 19.81 1.03 -6.25
C GLU A 129 19.78 0.85 -7.76
N THR A 130 18.94 1.64 -8.41
CA THR A 130 18.97 1.73 -9.87
C THR A 130 20.36 2.29 -10.18
N ALA A 131 21.25 1.44 -10.71
CA ALA A 131 22.52 1.88 -11.20
C ALA A 131 22.23 3.10 -12.10
N GLN A 132 22.69 4.25 -11.69
CA GLN A 132 22.61 5.45 -12.53
C GLN A 132 23.21 5.04 -13.87
N PRO A 133 22.54 5.30 -15.01
CA PRO A 133 23.13 5.04 -16.29
C PRO A 133 24.45 5.79 -16.32
N GLY A 134 25.53 5.00 -16.32
CA GLY A 134 26.88 5.52 -16.18
C GLY A 134 27.11 6.65 -17.17
N ASP A 135 27.62 7.73 -16.64
CA ASP A 135 28.25 8.80 -17.40
C ASP A 135 29.36 8.19 -18.30
N SER A 136 28.94 7.65 -19.44
CA SER A 136 29.87 7.23 -20.48
C SER A 136 30.36 8.46 -21.24
N GLY A 137 31.11 9.30 -20.55
CA GLY A 137 31.93 10.34 -21.13
C GLY A 137 33.10 9.75 -21.93
N ALA A 138 32.79 9.03 -22.97
CA ALA A 138 33.78 8.73 -24.00
C ALA A 138 33.77 9.87 -25.02
N GLN A 139 34.47 10.95 -24.71
CA GLN A 139 34.93 11.89 -25.71
C GLN A 139 35.97 11.19 -26.60
N GLY A 140 35.51 10.60 -27.68
CA GLY A 140 36.33 10.20 -28.83
C GLY A 140 36.84 11.44 -29.53
N LYS A 141 38.09 11.75 -29.29
CA LYS A 141 38.85 12.75 -30.02
C LYS A 141 39.02 12.30 -31.46
N PRO A 142 38.65 13.06 -32.50
CA PRO A 142 38.97 12.66 -33.85
C PRO A 142 40.46 12.90 -34.13
N MET A 143 41.15 11.84 -34.45
CA MET A 143 42.50 11.94 -35.05
C MET A 143 42.40 12.53 -36.45
N SER A 144 42.97 13.69 -36.62
CA SER A 144 43.25 14.28 -37.90
C SER A 144 44.35 13.49 -38.61
N GLU A 145 44.01 12.88 -39.70
CA GLU A 145 44.92 12.26 -40.62
C GLU A 145 45.33 13.29 -41.68
N GLU A 146 46.53 13.80 -41.54
CA GLU A 146 47.22 14.55 -42.57
C GLU A 146 47.86 13.56 -43.53
N ALA A 147 47.44 13.57 -44.79
CA ALA A 147 48.11 12.86 -45.88
C ALA A 147 48.66 13.85 -46.85
N SER A 148 49.95 13.74 -47.06
CA SER A 148 50.71 14.40 -48.10
C SER A 148 50.41 13.88 -49.51
#